data_ad2fa05e41ca7df9f8c3ac2e945c444b
#
_entry.id   ad2fa05e41ca7df9f8c3ac2e945c444b
#
_cell.length_a   1.000
_cell.length_b   1.000
_cell.length_c   1.000
_cell.angle_alpha   90.00
_cell.angle_beta   90.00
_cell.angle_gamma   90.00
#
_symmetry.space_group_name_H-M   'P 1'
#
loop_
_entity.id
_entity.type
_entity.pdbx_description
1 polymer ?
#
loop_
_entity_poly.entity_id
_entity_poly.type
_entity_poly.pdbx_seq_one_letter_code
_entity_poly.pdbx_strand_id
1 'polypeptide(L)'
;MGTISLAFVARRPAGRARVLQRRAVPTESSNPAPALAEARTVPSDGWFLAACCLAAATVLGLTLQLTDGTLREDALQGLGMTLALCAAAVVGSRLGRWHSLVEVGLTLMLAGALLLQLKELCLTHPGRHLHLEGPWPYAPLYWGLAAQALAAGALLASSDRLRPWLVPLLLVAHFALGVWMLKTSPAPFIDVFVFQVQGPDALLNGSNPYAMTFPNIYGHGYFYGEGVVQGGQLMFGFPYPPLSLMLSVLGKVLGGDPRYAQLVLITLAAGLMAYARGGRLAVGAAALLLLTPRGLFILEMSWTEPLLVGLLAAAVFCACRYPRALPYVLGLMVAVKQYTVFMLPLIPLLTPLRGRQLWGLLWRAGATALAVSLPLMIINPKAFIWSVVELQFHQPFRRDSLSYLSWWVAQGRPQPPVWIAFAGTGVALALALWRAPRTPAGFAAAVALVYCVFFALNKQAFANYYYFVVGALCVAAAAASRPVEASAPAR
;
A
#
# COMPACT_ATOMS: atom_id res chain seq x y z
N MET A 1 -59.25 24.37 40.21
CA MET A 1 -59.86 23.45 41.16
C MET A 1 -58.85 22.36 41.40
N GLY A 2 -58.18 22.09 42.47
CA GLY A 2 -58.26 22.59 43.84
C GLY A 2 -57.02 21.97 44.53
N THR A 3 -56.29 22.84 45.15
CA THR A 3 -55.24 22.60 46.14
C THR A 3 -55.68 21.67 47.26
N ILE A 4 -54.79 20.82 47.79
CA ILE A 4 -54.70 20.61 49.25
C ILE A 4 -53.23 20.25 49.58
N SER A 5 -52.72 21.15 50.45
CA SER A 5 -51.49 21.05 51.24
C SER A 5 -51.80 20.40 52.55
N LEU A 6 -50.93 19.53 53.08
CA LEU A 6 -50.91 19.25 54.52
C LEU A 6 -49.48 18.94 54.98
N ALA A 7 -48.94 19.87 55.75
CA ALA A 7 -47.74 19.71 56.55
C ALA A 7 -48.07 18.96 57.83
N PHE A 8 -47.13 18.11 58.31
CA PHE A 8 -47.09 17.73 59.74
C PHE A 8 -45.65 17.72 60.27
N VAL A 9 -45.49 18.40 61.36
CA VAL A 9 -44.29 18.65 62.17
C VAL A 9 -44.21 17.57 63.27
N ALA A 10 -43.04 17.05 63.56
CA ALA A 10 -42.41 17.03 64.89
C ALA A 10 -41.46 15.88 65.21
N ARG A 11 -40.33 16.30 65.74
CA ARG A 11 -39.53 15.82 66.88
C ARG A 11 -38.40 14.78 66.62
N ARG A 12 -37.19 15.32 66.86
CA ARG A 12 -35.97 14.58 67.24
C ARG A 12 -36.09 13.93 68.62
N PRO A 13 -35.33 12.88 68.90
CA PRO A 13 -34.23 13.07 69.84
C PRO A 13 -32.85 12.50 69.38
N ALA A 14 -31.85 13.00 70.12
CA ALA A 14 -30.43 12.80 69.92
C ALA A 14 -29.95 11.36 70.23
N GLY A 15 -29.01 10.85 69.43
CA GLY A 15 -28.30 9.59 69.71
C GLY A 15 -26.98 9.55 68.94
N ARG A 16 -25.92 9.69 69.70
CA ARG A 16 -24.50 9.47 69.52
C ARG A 16 -24.01 8.95 68.09
N ALA A 17 -23.20 9.76 67.45
CA ALA A 17 -22.39 9.45 66.30
C ALA A 17 -21.30 8.40 66.63
N ARG A 18 -21.31 7.27 65.95
CA ARG A 18 -20.14 6.44 65.74
C ARG A 18 -19.62 6.71 64.36
N VAL A 19 -18.44 7.35 64.31
CA VAL A 19 -17.66 7.52 63.09
C VAL A 19 -17.16 6.15 62.65
N LEU A 20 -17.79 5.57 61.64
CA LEU A 20 -17.24 4.47 60.87
C LEU A 20 -16.50 5.07 59.68
N GLN A 21 -15.16 5.14 59.80
CA GLN A 21 -14.27 5.38 58.63
C GLN A 21 -14.54 4.30 57.59
N ARG A 22 -15.29 4.60 56.56
CA ARG A 22 -15.32 3.83 55.33
C ARG A 22 -13.94 4.00 54.64
N ARG A 23 -13.11 2.94 54.70
CA ARG A 23 -12.00 2.77 53.79
C ARG A 23 -12.56 2.88 52.36
N ALA A 24 -12.17 3.93 51.64
CA ALA A 24 -12.38 4.03 50.21
C ALA A 24 -11.61 2.87 49.53
N VAL A 25 -12.34 1.97 48.90
CA VAL A 25 -11.82 1.02 47.95
C VAL A 25 -11.45 1.82 46.73
N PRO A 26 -10.18 1.76 46.25
CA PRO A 26 -9.83 2.39 44.99
C PRO A 26 -10.58 1.65 43.89
N THR A 27 -11.54 2.28 43.26
CA THR A 27 -12.05 1.85 41.96
C THR A 27 -10.91 2.02 40.97
N GLU A 28 -10.21 0.94 40.66
CA GLU A 28 -9.37 0.86 39.46
C GLU A 28 -10.24 1.14 38.24
N SER A 29 -10.29 2.40 37.82
CA SER A 29 -10.73 2.74 36.48
C SER A 29 -9.66 2.19 35.55
N SER A 30 -9.89 1.02 34.98
CA SER A 30 -9.11 0.43 33.90
C SER A 30 -9.26 1.29 32.63
N ASN A 31 -8.60 2.43 32.64
CA ASN A 31 -8.49 3.28 31.46
C ASN A 31 -7.25 2.79 30.67
N PRO A 32 -7.40 2.10 29.51
CA PRO A 32 -6.25 1.60 28.73
C PRO A 32 -5.47 2.74 28.03
N ALA A 33 -5.76 4.00 28.34
CA ALA A 33 -5.14 5.18 27.75
C ALA A 33 -3.64 5.40 28.09
N PRO A 34 -3.08 5.04 29.27
CA PRO A 34 -1.69 5.35 29.58
C PRO A 34 -0.67 4.58 28.71
N ALA A 35 -0.91 3.30 28.42
CA ALA A 35 0.02 2.45 27.68
C ALA A 35 0.20 2.87 26.19
N LEU A 36 -0.81 3.53 25.62
CA LEU A 36 -0.75 4.07 24.25
C LEU A 36 -0.16 5.49 24.21
N ALA A 37 -0.21 6.22 25.32
CA ALA A 37 0.38 7.56 25.42
C ALA A 37 1.90 7.50 25.63
N GLU A 38 2.41 6.54 26.40
CA GLU A 38 3.86 6.32 26.57
C GLU A 38 4.55 5.78 25.31
N ALA A 39 3.81 5.13 24.40
CA ALA A 39 4.35 4.72 23.10
C ALA A 39 4.69 5.89 22.15
N ARG A 40 4.45 7.15 22.53
CA ARG A 40 4.74 8.34 21.71
C ARG A 40 6.23 8.70 21.63
N THR A 41 7.09 8.13 22.45
CA THR A 41 8.55 8.29 22.35
C THR A 41 9.20 7.12 21.63
N VAL A 42 8.70 6.74 20.44
CA VAL A 42 9.42 5.81 19.57
C VAL A 42 10.67 6.55 19.08
N PRO A 43 11.88 6.02 19.30
CA PRO A 43 13.10 6.62 18.77
C PRO A 43 12.91 6.84 17.26
N SER A 44 13.29 8.01 16.76
CA SER A 44 13.31 8.27 15.33
C SER A 44 14.17 7.20 14.67
N ASP A 45 13.59 6.43 13.73
CA ASP A 45 14.38 5.53 12.92
C ASP A 45 15.52 6.29 12.30
N GLY A 46 16.69 5.64 12.17
CA GLY A 46 17.86 6.31 11.66
C GLY A 46 17.62 6.86 10.25
N TRP A 47 18.23 8.00 9.96
CA TRP A 47 18.21 8.61 8.64
C TRP A 47 18.67 7.64 7.54
N PHE A 48 19.49 6.66 7.90
CA PHE A 48 20.02 5.65 6.98
C PHE A 48 18.92 4.80 6.35
N LEU A 49 17.92 4.36 7.14
CA LEU A 49 16.77 3.65 6.62
C LEU A 49 16.03 4.50 5.57
N ALA A 50 15.77 5.80 5.89
CA ALA A 50 15.08 6.69 4.96
C ALA A 50 15.88 6.89 3.67
N ALA A 51 17.19 7.12 3.75
CA ALA A 51 18.07 7.30 2.59
C ALA A 51 18.07 6.04 1.68
N CYS A 52 18.24 4.86 2.28
CA CYS A 52 18.23 3.61 1.53
C CYS A 52 16.85 3.37 0.86
N CYS A 53 15.74 3.64 1.56
CA CYS A 53 14.40 3.50 0.98
C CYS A 53 14.16 4.47 -0.17
N LEU A 54 14.56 5.73 -0.06
CA LEU A 54 14.44 6.71 -1.14
C LEU A 54 15.30 6.32 -2.35
N ALA A 55 16.56 5.92 -2.11
CA ALA A 55 17.43 5.43 -3.18
C ALA A 55 16.84 4.20 -3.88
N ALA A 56 16.38 3.21 -3.10
CA ALA A 56 15.77 2.01 -3.63
C ALA A 56 14.50 2.29 -4.45
N ALA A 57 13.63 3.17 -3.95
CA ALA A 57 12.41 3.58 -4.68
C ALA A 57 12.73 4.28 -5.99
N THR A 58 13.74 5.16 -5.99
CA THR A 58 14.21 5.86 -7.19
C THR A 58 14.81 4.89 -8.21
N VAL A 59 15.75 4.05 -7.78
CA VAL A 59 16.40 3.05 -8.66
C VAL A 59 15.37 2.10 -9.25
N LEU A 60 14.45 1.58 -8.44
CA LEU A 60 13.43 0.66 -8.93
C LEU A 60 12.44 1.35 -9.88
N GLY A 61 12.01 2.58 -9.59
CA GLY A 61 11.15 3.37 -10.48
C GLY A 61 11.79 3.58 -11.85
N LEU A 62 13.09 3.94 -11.90
CA LEU A 62 13.85 4.06 -13.14
C LEU A 62 14.03 2.71 -13.85
N THR A 63 14.28 1.64 -13.09
CA THR A 63 14.39 0.28 -13.63
C THR A 63 13.09 -0.15 -14.33
N LEU A 64 11.95 0.12 -13.75
CA LEU A 64 10.65 -0.19 -14.36
C LEU A 64 10.40 0.62 -15.62
N GLN A 65 10.89 1.87 -15.67
CA GLN A 65 10.80 2.71 -16.85
C GLN A 65 11.53 2.13 -18.06
N LEU A 66 12.64 1.43 -17.85
CA LEU A 66 13.44 0.84 -18.93
C LEU A 66 12.71 -0.28 -19.68
N THR A 67 11.87 -1.07 -19.01
CA THR A 67 11.42 -2.37 -19.55
C THR A 67 9.97 -2.72 -19.29
N ASP A 68 9.20 -1.88 -18.59
CA ASP A 68 7.85 -2.22 -18.08
C ASP A 68 7.83 -3.49 -17.19
N GLY A 69 8.95 -3.79 -16.56
CA GLY A 69 9.14 -4.99 -15.75
C GLY A 69 9.35 -6.26 -16.56
N THR A 70 9.78 -6.16 -17.84
CA THR A 70 10.25 -7.30 -18.62
C THR A 70 11.74 -7.53 -18.43
N LEU A 71 12.20 -8.74 -18.74
CA LEU A 71 13.58 -9.17 -18.54
C LEU A 71 14.54 -8.41 -19.47
N ARG A 72 15.50 -7.71 -18.88
CA ARG A 72 16.66 -7.09 -19.52
C ARG A 72 17.83 -7.06 -18.53
N GLU A 73 19.06 -7.10 -19.01
CA GLU A 73 20.24 -7.15 -18.13
C GLU A 73 20.43 -5.88 -17.29
N ASP A 74 20.23 -4.69 -17.88
CA ASP A 74 20.30 -3.43 -17.18
C ASP A 74 19.19 -3.31 -16.08
N ALA A 75 18.00 -3.82 -16.37
CA ALA A 75 16.92 -3.88 -15.38
C ALA A 75 17.23 -4.88 -14.24
N LEU A 76 17.92 -5.99 -14.54
CA LEU A 76 18.38 -6.92 -13.48
C LEU A 76 19.45 -6.28 -12.58
N GLN A 77 20.33 -5.46 -13.13
CA GLN A 77 21.29 -4.70 -12.31
C GLN A 77 20.59 -3.72 -11.40
N GLY A 78 19.60 -2.97 -11.92
CA GLY A 78 18.75 -2.08 -11.13
C GLY A 78 17.97 -2.83 -10.03
N LEU A 79 17.43 -4.01 -10.34
CA LEU A 79 16.78 -4.89 -9.36
C LEU A 79 17.76 -5.36 -8.28
N GLY A 80 19.00 -5.76 -8.65
CA GLY A 80 20.04 -6.15 -7.71
C GLY A 80 20.45 -5.00 -6.77
N MET A 81 20.60 -3.80 -7.31
CA MET A 81 20.86 -2.60 -6.51
C MET A 81 19.70 -2.31 -5.54
N THR A 82 18.46 -2.44 -6.02
CA THR A 82 17.26 -2.27 -5.17
C THR A 82 17.23 -3.27 -4.03
N LEU A 83 17.52 -4.55 -4.29
CA LEU A 83 17.61 -5.60 -3.26
C LEU A 83 18.68 -5.28 -2.21
N ALA A 84 19.86 -4.85 -2.65
CA ALA A 84 20.95 -4.45 -1.75
C ALA A 84 20.55 -3.27 -0.86
N LEU A 85 19.89 -2.24 -1.43
CA LEU A 85 19.40 -1.09 -0.69
C LEU A 85 18.26 -1.44 0.28
N CYS A 86 17.33 -2.34 -0.11
CA CYS A 86 16.30 -2.86 0.79
C CYS A 86 16.92 -3.61 1.99
N ALA A 87 17.92 -4.47 1.72
CA ALA A 87 18.62 -5.18 2.78
C ALA A 87 19.40 -4.21 3.68
N ALA A 88 20.09 -3.21 3.12
CA ALA A 88 20.79 -2.17 3.85
C ALA A 88 19.83 -1.34 4.72
N ALA A 89 18.65 -0.97 4.21
CA ALA A 89 17.61 -0.28 4.97
C ALA A 89 17.20 -1.04 6.24
N VAL A 90 17.02 -2.36 6.13
CA VAL A 90 16.62 -3.21 7.25
C VAL A 90 17.78 -3.45 8.23
N VAL A 91 18.97 -3.81 7.72
CA VAL A 91 20.12 -4.16 8.55
C VAL A 91 20.73 -2.94 9.22
N GLY A 92 20.88 -1.83 8.47
CA GLY A 92 21.47 -0.58 8.92
C GLY A 92 20.50 0.40 9.56
N SER A 93 19.26 0.02 9.79
CA SER A 93 18.19 0.90 10.28
C SER A 93 18.49 1.65 11.59
N ARG A 94 19.40 1.14 12.40
CA ARG A 94 19.83 1.74 13.68
C ARG A 94 21.05 2.64 13.55
N LEU A 95 21.60 2.77 12.33
CA LEU A 95 22.78 3.59 12.09
C LEU A 95 22.39 5.08 12.02
N GLY A 96 23.22 5.89 12.67
CA GLY A 96 23.20 7.34 12.59
C GLY A 96 22.20 8.03 13.53
N ARG A 97 22.51 9.29 13.81
CA ARG A 97 21.63 10.22 14.54
C ARG A 97 21.17 11.31 13.58
N TRP A 98 19.94 11.77 13.74
CA TRP A 98 19.42 12.90 12.98
C TRP A 98 20.15 14.18 13.42
N HIS A 99 20.64 14.94 12.47
CA HIS A 99 21.16 16.30 12.63
C HIS A 99 20.84 17.13 11.38
N SER A 100 21.05 18.42 11.43
CA SER A 100 20.66 19.36 10.37
C SER A 100 21.27 19.03 8.99
N LEU A 101 22.53 18.63 8.94
CA LEU A 101 23.20 18.26 7.69
C LEU A 101 22.57 17.01 7.03
N VAL A 102 22.13 16.04 7.84
CA VAL A 102 21.41 14.86 7.33
C VAL A 102 20.07 15.26 6.72
N GLU A 103 19.35 16.17 7.36
CA GLU A 103 18.06 16.66 6.83
C GLU A 103 18.25 17.39 5.49
N VAL A 104 19.30 18.22 5.39
CA VAL A 104 19.67 18.86 4.11
C VAL A 104 20.03 17.80 3.07
N GLY A 105 20.87 16.82 3.41
CA GLY A 105 21.26 15.73 2.51
C GLY A 105 20.08 14.93 1.99
N LEU A 106 19.13 14.55 2.86
CA LEU A 106 17.90 13.84 2.47
C LEU A 106 16.99 14.71 1.61
N THR A 107 16.93 16.03 1.87
CA THR A 107 16.14 16.96 1.05
C THR A 107 16.73 17.08 -0.36
N LEU A 108 18.06 17.21 -0.48
CA LEU A 108 18.75 17.22 -1.77
C LEU A 108 18.59 15.91 -2.53
N MET A 109 18.69 14.79 -1.82
CA MET A 109 18.46 13.47 -2.40
C MET A 109 17.03 13.31 -2.93
N LEU A 110 16.02 13.77 -2.19
CA LEU A 110 14.63 13.81 -2.64
C LEU A 110 14.44 14.70 -3.86
N ALA A 111 15.00 15.91 -3.84
CA ALA A 111 14.93 16.83 -4.98
C ALA A 111 15.56 16.19 -6.24
N GLY A 112 16.75 15.60 -6.12
CA GLY A 112 17.40 14.86 -7.20
C GLY A 112 16.56 13.67 -7.71
N ALA A 113 16.00 12.88 -6.80
CA ALA A 113 15.13 11.75 -7.14
C ALA A 113 13.87 12.21 -7.91
N LEU A 114 13.20 13.26 -7.44
CA LEU A 114 12.02 13.84 -8.10
C LEU A 114 12.35 14.39 -9.49
N LEU A 115 13.49 15.08 -9.64
CA LEU A 115 13.94 15.59 -10.94
C LEU A 115 14.25 14.47 -11.92
N LEU A 116 14.90 13.39 -11.47
CA LEU A 116 15.18 12.22 -12.31
C LEU A 116 13.89 11.55 -12.78
N GLN A 117 12.93 11.32 -11.87
CA GLN A 117 11.65 10.71 -12.24
C GLN A 117 10.81 11.62 -13.14
N LEU A 118 10.79 12.93 -12.87
CA LEU A 118 10.10 13.91 -13.72
C LEU A 118 10.71 13.94 -15.14
N LYS A 119 12.05 13.90 -15.23
CA LYS A 119 12.74 13.80 -16.53
C LYS A 119 12.23 12.59 -17.32
N GLU A 120 12.20 11.41 -16.70
CA GLU A 120 11.73 10.18 -17.36
C GLU A 120 10.25 10.29 -17.79
N LEU A 121 9.38 10.85 -16.93
CA LEU A 121 7.98 11.09 -17.26
C LEU A 121 7.78 12.06 -18.44
N CYS A 122 8.68 13.03 -18.59
CA CYS A 122 8.61 14.01 -19.70
C CYS A 122 9.17 13.43 -21.01
N LEU A 123 10.12 12.48 -20.95
CA LEU A 123 10.81 11.95 -22.14
C LEU A 123 10.22 10.64 -22.67
N THR A 124 9.29 10.02 -21.94
CA THR A 124 8.74 8.71 -22.30
C THR A 124 7.22 8.74 -22.41
N HIS A 125 6.66 7.76 -23.11
CA HIS A 125 5.22 7.59 -23.19
C HIS A 125 4.64 7.16 -21.84
N PRO A 126 3.58 7.81 -21.35
CA PRO A 126 2.98 7.51 -20.04
C PRO A 126 2.24 6.16 -20.00
N GLY A 127 1.82 5.65 -21.16
CA GLY A 127 1.08 4.39 -21.33
C GLY A 127 1.28 3.77 -22.70
N ARG A 128 0.63 2.64 -22.97
CA ARG A 128 0.76 1.87 -24.21
C ARG A 128 -0.49 1.89 -25.11
N HIS A 129 -1.66 2.15 -24.54
CA HIS A 129 -2.96 2.03 -25.21
C HIS A 129 -3.69 3.36 -25.28
N LEU A 130 -2.92 4.45 -25.51
CA LEU A 130 -3.46 5.80 -25.54
C LEU A 130 -4.15 6.08 -26.88
N HIS A 131 -5.36 6.58 -26.81
CA HIS A 131 -6.09 7.19 -27.93
C HIS A 131 -6.01 8.70 -27.77
N LEU A 132 -5.09 9.31 -28.52
CA LEU A 132 -4.76 10.72 -28.43
C LEU A 132 -5.26 11.43 -29.67
N GLU A 133 -6.01 12.52 -29.49
CA GLU A 133 -6.59 13.31 -30.54
C GLU A 133 -6.20 14.79 -30.42
N GLY A 134 -6.30 15.53 -31.52
CA GLY A 134 -6.07 16.98 -31.57
C GLY A 134 -4.60 17.35 -31.82
N PRO A 135 -4.34 18.67 -31.96
CA PRO A 135 -3.02 19.19 -32.35
C PRO A 135 -1.96 19.13 -31.26
N TRP A 136 -2.37 19.03 -29.99
CA TRP A 136 -1.49 18.98 -28.80
C TRP A 136 -1.87 17.86 -27.86
N PRO A 137 -1.78 16.58 -28.29
CA PRO A 137 -2.37 15.45 -27.58
C PRO A 137 -1.75 15.19 -26.19
N TYR A 138 -0.47 15.55 -26.00
CA TYR A 138 0.24 15.41 -24.73
C TYR A 138 0.22 16.67 -23.85
N ALA A 139 -0.41 17.77 -24.27
CA ALA A 139 -0.44 19.00 -23.48
C ALA A 139 -1.00 18.78 -22.06
N PRO A 140 -2.11 18.03 -21.84
CA PRO A 140 -2.59 17.77 -20.49
C PRO A 140 -1.60 16.98 -19.63
N LEU A 141 -0.82 16.05 -20.21
CA LEU A 141 0.25 15.35 -19.52
C LEU A 141 1.29 16.34 -18.99
N TYR A 142 1.84 17.18 -19.86
CA TYR A 142 2.89 18.12 -19.47
C TYR A 142 2.41 19.18 -18.48
N TRP A 143 1.16 19.69 -18.64
CA TRP A 143 0.56 20.59 -17.66
C TRP A 143 0.36 19.91 -16.30
N GLY A 144 -0.12 18.66 -16.30
CA GLY A 144 -0.28 17.88 -15.07
C GLY A 144 1.05 17.58 -14.37
N LEU A 145 2.09 17.24 -15.14
CA LEU A 145 3.45 17.02 -14.60
C LEU A 145 4.06 18.31 -14.06
N ALA A 146 3.88 19.44 -14.77
CA ALA A 146 4.33 20.75 -14.29
C ALA A 146 3.63 21.14 -12.98
N ALA A 147 2.31 20.96 -12.89
CA ALA A 147 1.55 21.22 -11.67
C ALA A 147 2.04 20.36 -10.49
N GLN A 148 2.28 19.06 -10.71
CA GLN A 148 2.84 18.17 -9.69
C GLN A 148 4.26 18.58 -9.29
N ALA A 149 5.12 18.93 -10.24
CA ALA A 149 6.49 19.36 -9.97
C ALA A 149 6.52 20.66 -9.15
N LEU A 150 5.67 21.65 -9.52
CA LEU A 150 5.53 22.90 -8.77
C LEU A 150 4.99 22.65 -7.35
N ALA A 151 3.97 21.81 -7.21
CA ALA A 151 3.42 21.44 -5.90
C ALA A 151 4.46 20.73 -5.05
N ALA A 152 5.22 19.77 -5.60
CA ALA A 152 6.29 19.06 -4.89
C ALA A 152 7.43 20.01 -4.48
N GLY A 153 7.85 20.91 -5.38
CA GLY A 153 8.85 21.93 -5.09
C GLY A 153 8.41 22.88 -3.97
N ALA A 154 7.17 23.37 -4.04
CA ALA A 154 6.57 24.21 -3.00
C ALA A 154 6.50 23.48 -1.65
N LEU A 155 6.13 22.19 -1.63
CA LEU A 155 6.09 21.35 -0.43
C LEU A 155 7.49 21.18 0.21
N LEU A 156 8.53 20.99 -0.58
CA LEU A 156 9.90 20.85 -0.08
C LEU A 156 10.47 22.19 0.44
N ALA A 157 10.12 23.31 -0.21
CA ALA A 157 10.58 24.64 0.15
C ALA A 157 9.80 25.25 1.34
N SER A 158 8.54 24.85 1.55
CA SER A 158 7.64 25.49 2.52
C SER A 158 8.00 25.15 3.98
N SER A 159 7.53 26.01 4.89
CA SER A 159 7.57 25.77 6.34
C SER A 159 6.61 24.69 6.77
N ASP A 160 6.84 24.09 7.94
CA ASP A 160 5.98 23.04 8.49
C ASP A 160 4.53 23.50 8.72
N ARG A 161 4.29 24.81 8.89
CA ARG A 161 2.94 25.37 9.05
C ARG A 161 2.16 25.42 7.74
N LEU A 162 2.81 25.73 6.62
CA LEU A 162 2.16 25.84 5.30
C LEU A 162 2.04 24.51 4.60
N ARG A 163 2.98 23.62 4.82
CA ARG A 163 3.08 22.32 4.11
C ARG A 163 1.79 21.50 4.13
N PRO A 164 1.08 21.33 5.27
CA PRO A 164 -0.17 20.57 5.28
C PRO A 164 -1.26 21.14 4.35
N TRP A 165 -1.26 22.46 4.13
CA TRP A 165 -2.21 23.15 3.26
C TRP A 165 -1.87 23.03 1.77
N LEU A 166 -0.59 22.74 1.45
CA LEU A 166 -0.13 22.56 0.08
C LEU A 166 -0.25 21.11 -0.41
N VAL A 167 -0.35 20.13 0.49
CA VAL A 167 -0.52 18.71 0.12
C VAL A 167 -1.72 18.50 -0.82
N PRO A 168 -2.91 19.08 -0.58
CA PRO A 168 -4.05 18.92 -1.48
C PRO A 168 -3.76 19.32 -2.93
N LEU A 169 -2.90 20.32 -3.17
CA LEU A 169 -2.55 20.75 -4.54
C LEU A 169 -1.82 19.64 -5.30
N LEU A 170 -0.88 18.95 -4.63
CA LEU A 170 -0.20 17.80 -5.21
C LEU A 170 -1.18 16.66 -5.52
N LEU A 171 -2.10 16.37 -4.58
CA LEU A 171 -3.09 15.29 -4.72
C LEU A 171 -4.08 15.59 -5.87
N VAL A 172 -4.58 16.82 -5.96
CA VAL A 172 -5.49 17.24 -7.03
C VAL A 172 -4.80 17.19 -8.39
N ALA A 173 -3.55 17.67 -8.49
CA ALA A 173 -2.78 17.62 -9.73
C ALA A 173 -2.56 16.17 -10.20
N HIS A 174 -2.23 15.26 -9.27
CA HIS A 174 -2.09 13.84 -9.59
C HIS A 174 -3.43 13.21 -10.00
N PHE A 175 -4.49 13.48 -9.26
CA PHE A 175 -5.81 12.94 -9.57
C PHE A 175 -6.30 13.41 -10.95
N ALA A 176 -6.14 14.68 -11.28
CA ALA A 176 -6.50 15.23 -12.58
C ALA A 176 -5.71 14.56 -13.71
N LEU A 177 -4.41 14.35 -13.52
CA LEU A 177 -3.56 13.64 -14.47
C LEU A 177 -3.97 12.18 -14.63
N GLY A 178 -4.30 11.50 -13.53
CA GLY A 178 -4.85 10.14 -13.56
C GLY A 178 -6.18 10.06 -14.31
N VAL A 179 -7.09 11.02 -14.11
CA VAL A 179 -8.35 11.10 -14.87
C VAL A 179 -8.09 11.28 -16.37
N TRP A 180 -7.13 12.13 -16.75
CA TRP A 180 -6.71 12.24 -18.15
C TRP A 180 -6.22 10.91 -18.70
N MET A 181 -5.37 10.20 -17.94
CA MET A 181 -4.86 8.87 -18.32
C MET A 181 -5.97 7.86 -18.57
N LEU A 182 -6.97 7.77 -17.68
CA LEU A 182 -8.10 6.86 -17.84
C LEU A 182 -8.96 7.19 -19.07
N LYS A 183 -9.18 8.49 -19.33
CA LYS A 183 -9.98 8.95 -20.47
C LYS A 183 -9.28 8.75 -21.80
N THR A 184 -7.97 8.86 -21.86
CA THR A 184 -7.18 8.65 -23.08
C THR A 184 -6.87 7.18 -23.36
N SER A 185 -7.10 6.28 -22.40
CA SER A 185 -6.96 4.84 -22.57
C SER A 185 -8.23 4.10 -22.10
N PRO A 186 -9.36 4.23 -22.84
CA PRO A 186 -10.65 3.71 -22.38
C PRO A 186 -10.75 2.19 -22.39
N ALA A 187 -9.96 1.49 -23.21
CA ALA A 187 -10.01 0.03 -23.39
C ALA A 187 -8.60 -0.54 -23.57
N PRO A 188 -7.74 -0.54 -22.55
CA PRO A 188 -6.40 -1.11 -22.66
C PRO A 188 -6.48 -2.61 -22.93
N PHE A 189 -5.63 -3.10 -23.84
CA PHE A 189 -5.58 -4.51 -24.24
C PHE A 189 -4.82 -5.33 -23.20
N ILE A 190 -5.52 -5.68 -22.12
CA ILE A 190 -5.00 -6.54 -21.04
C ILE A 190 -6.15 -7.29 -20.35
N ASP A 191 -5.91 -8.54 -20.00
CA ASP A 191 -6.86 -9.43 -19.33
C ASP A 191 -7.34 -8.89 -17.97
N VAL A 192 -6.45 -8.29 -17.18
CA VAL A 192 -6.79 -7.69 -15.89
C VAL A 192 -7.88 -6.62 -16.01
N PHE A 193 -7.86 -5.81 -17.08
CA PHE A 193 -8.93 -4.84 -17.35
C PHE A 193 -10.26 -5.54 -17.65
N VAL A 194 -10.22 -6.60 -18.46
CA VAL A 194 -11.42 -7.42 -18.76
C VAL A 194 -12.01 -8.01 -17.47
N PHE A 195 -11.16 -8.56 -16.58
CA PHE A 195 -11.62 -9.09 -15.30
C PHE A 195 -12.29 -8.02 -14.43
N GLN A 196 -11.69 -6.83 -14.37
CA GLN A 196 -12.21 -5.72 -13.57
C GLN A 196 -13.41 -4.99 -14.17
N VAL A 197 -13.72 -5.20 -15.46
CA VAL A 197 -14.96 -4.70 -16.08
C VAL A 197 -16.07 -5.76 -15.94
N GLN A 198 -15.82 -7.00 -16.36
CA GLN A 198 -16.85 -8.04 -16.43
C GLN A 198 -17.18 -8.64 -15.05
N GLY A 199 -16.21 -8.74 -14.13
CA GLY A 199 -16.48 -9.21 -12.77
C GLY A 199 -17.46 -8.33 -12.00
N PRO A 200 -17.26 -6.99 -11.94
CA PRO A 200 -18.26 -6.05 -11.43
C PRO A 200 -19.63 -6.15 -12.12
N ASP A 201 -19.65 -6.28 -13.46
CA ASP A 201 -20.92 -6.44 -14.20
C ASP A 201 -21.68 -7.69 -13.77
N ALA A 202 -20.98 -8.81 -13.63
CA ALA A 202 -21.59 -10.05 -13.16
C ALA A 202 -22.19 -9.87 -11.76
N LEU A 203 -21.47 -9.22 -10.84
CA LEU A 203 -21.96 -8.97 -9.48
C LEU A 203 -23.18 -8.05 -9.46
N LEU A 204 -23.16 -6.96 -10.23
CA LEU A 204 -24.27 -6.01 -10.32
C LEU A 204 -25.52 -6.62 -10.95
N ASN A 205 -25.35 -7.61 -11.84
CA ASN A 205 -26.42 -8.38 -12.45
C ASN A 205 -26.85 -9.60 -11.62
N GLY A 206 -26.39 -9.73 -10.36
CA GLY A 206 -26.76 -10.82 -9.46
C GLY A 206 -26.09 -12.17 -9.76
N SER A 207 -25.11 -12.21 -10.67
CA SER A 207 -24.32 -13.40 -10.98
C SER A 207 -23.09 -13.50 -10.08
N ASN A 208 -22.61 -14.73 -9.83
CA ASN A 208 -21.41 -14.95 -9.04
C ASN A 208 -20.15 -14.75 -9.88
N PRO A 209 -19.33 -13.69 -9.65
CA PRO A 209 -18.12 -13.42 -10.43
C PRO A 209 -17.04 -14.50 -10.31
N TYR A 210 -17.06 -15.30 -9.26
CA TYR A 210 -16.10 -16.41 -9.06
C TYR A 210 -16.48 -17.70 -9.80
N ALA A 211 -17.73 -17.81 -10.28
CA ALA A 211 -18.24 -18.98 -11.01
C ALA A 211 -18.46 -18.72 -12.51
N MET A 212 -17.95 -17.59 -13.02
CA MET A 212 -17.98 -17.24 -14.44
C MET A 212 -16.68 -17.65 -15.16
N THR A 213 -16.65 -17.45 -16.48
CA THR A 213 -15.45 -17.54 -17.32
C THR A 213 -15.18 -16.20 -17.99
N PHE A 214 -13.99 -16.02 -18.52
CA PHE A 214 -13.61 -14.80 -19.23
C PHE A 214 -13.12 -15.13 -20.64
N PRO A 215 -13.23 -14.22 -21.64
CA PRO A 215 -12.64 -14.41 -22.94
C PRO A 215 -11.10 -14.43 -22.87
N ASN A 216 -10.47 -15.37 -23.58
CA ASN A 216 -9.03 -15.32 -23.80
C ASN A 216 -8.71 -14.30 -24.89
N ILE A 217 -8.41 -13.07 -24.51
CA ILE A 217 -8.12 -11.98 -25.45
C ILE A 217 -6.80 -12.15 -26.20
N TYR A 218 -5.87 -12.98 -25.71
CA TYR A 218 -4.56 -13.17 -26.32
C TYR A 218 -4.54 -14.24 -27.43
N GLY A 219 -5.58 -15.02 -27.57
CA GLY A 219 -5.76 -15.99 -28.64
C GLY A 219 -4.87 -17.25 -28.57
N HIS A 220 -3.87 -17.29 -27.69
CA HIS A 220 -2.95 -18.43 -27.51
C HIS A 220 -2.66 -18.72 -26.04
N GLY A 221 -2.14 -19.92 -25.75
CA GLY A 221 -1.95 -20.41 -24.38
C GLY A 221 -0.65 -19.92 -23.69
N TYR A 222 0.14 -19.03 -24.29
CA TYR A 222 1.42 -18.59 -23.71
C TYR A 222 1.27 -17.90 -22.35
N PHE A 223 0.19 -17.15 -22.16
CA PHE A 223 -0.06 -16.37 -20.95
C PHE A 223 -0.73 -17.15 -19.84
N TYR A 224 -1.27 -18.34 -20.15
CA TYR A 224 -2.01 -19.16 -19.20
C TYR A 224 -1.48 -20.59 -19.19
N GLY A 225 -1.63 -21.25 -18.04
CA GLY A 225 -1.20 -22.64 -17.87
C GLY A 225 -2.03 -23.64 -18.66
N GLU A 226 -1.53 -24.84 -18.78
CA GLU A 226 -2.21 -25.95 -19.43
C GLU A 226 -3.57 -26.24 -18.76
N GLY A 227 -4.59 -26.48 -19.55
CA GLY A 227 -5.95 -26.77 -19.06
C GLY A 227 -6.77 -25.56 -18.61
N VAL A 228 -6.15 -24.36 -18.49
CA VAL A 228 -6.84 -23.13 -18.06
C VAL A 228 -7.65 -22.50 -19.20
N VAL A 229 -7.28 -22.74 -20.45
CA VAL A 229 -7.99 -22.23 -21.65
C VAL A 229 -8.74 -23.35 -22.34
N GLN A 230 -10.05 -23.17 -22.59
CA GLN A 230 -10.89 -24.10 -23.32
C GLN A 230 -11.84 -23.32 -24.23
N GLY A 231 -11.90 -23.66 -25.51
CA GLY A 231 -12.83 -23.02 -26.47
C GLY A 231 -12.71 -21.50 -26.54
N GLY A 232 -11.52 -20.94 -26.36
CA GLY A 232 -11.32 -19.49 -26.34
C GLY A 232 -11.74 -18.80 -25.05
N GLN A 233 -12.12 -19.55 -24.02
CA GLN A 233 -12.50 -19.05 -22.70
C GLN A 233 -11.46 -19.42 -21.63
N LEU A 234 -11.26 -18.53 -20.68
CA LEU A 234 -10.48 -18.76 -19.47
C LEU A 234 -11.39 -19.44 -18.43
N MET A 235 -11.06 -20.67 -18.04
CA MET A 235 -11.88 -21.53 -17.18
C MET A 235 -11.71 -21.19 -15.69
N PHE A 236 -11.74 -19.90 -15.35
CA PHE A 236 -11.72 -19.39 -13.98
C PHE A 236 -12.55 -18.12 -13.87
N GLY A 237 -13.07 -17.86 -12.68
CA GLY A 237 -13.79 -16.63 -12.34
C GLY A 237 -12.84 -15.49 -11.93
N PHE A 238 -13.36 -14.46 -11.25
CA PHE A 238 -12.58 -13.30 -10.84
C PHE A 238 -11.34 -13.72 -10.03
N PRO A 239 -10.12 -13.39 -10.51
CA PRO A 239 -8.90 -14.03 -9.98
C PRO A 239 -8.28 -13.34 -8.75
N TYR A 240 -8.99 -12.40 -8.13
CA TYR A 240 -8.54 -11.66 -6.96
C TYR A 240 -9.50 -11.80 -5.78
N PRO A 241 -9.02 -11.59 -4.53
CA PRO A 241 -9.90 -11.58 -3.36
C PRO A 241 -11.00 -10.50 -3.42
N PRO A 242 -12.09 -10.67 -2.65
CA PRO A 242 -13.33 -9.91 -2.81
C PRO A 242 -13.22 -8.40 -2.65
N LEU A 243 -12.32 -7.86 -1.83
CA LEU A 243 -12.17 -6.42 -1.71
C LEU A 243 -11.74 -5.78 -3.03
N SER A 244 -10.91 -6.44 -3.82
CA SER A 244 -10.53 -5.98 -5.16
C SER A 244 -11.75 -5.80 -6.07
N LEU A 245 -12.64 -6.80 -6.08
CA LEU A 245 -13.89 -6.76 -6.81
C LEU A 245 -14.81 -5.63 -6.32
N MET A 246 -15.01 -5.52 -5.01
CA MET A 246 -15.87 -4.48 -4.42
C MET A 246 -15.37 -3.07 -4.73
N LEU A 247 -14.05 -2.85 -4.69
CA LEU A 247 -13.45 -1.58 -5.06
C LEU A 247 -13.61 -1.30 -6.56
N SER A 248 -13.47 -2.31 -7.42
CA SER A 248 -13.73 -2.18 -8.86
C SER A 248 -15.20 -1.84 -9.16
N VAL A 249 -16.16 -2.44 -8.41
CA VAL A 249 -17.58 -2.06 -8.46
C VAL A 249 -17.77 -0.59 -8.10
N LEU A 250 -17.17 -0.14 -6.99
CA LEU A 250 -17.27 1.27 -6.57
C LEU A 250 -16.69 2.22 -7.62
N GLY A 251 -15.51 1.92 -8.18
CA GLY A 251 -14.90 2.71 -9.24
C GLY A 251 -15.81 2.80 -10.47
N LYS A 252 -16.40 1.68 -10.88
CA LYS A 252 -17.31 1.59 -12.02
C LYS A 252 -18.62 2.36 -11.79
N VAL A 253 -19.26 2.16 -10.64
CA VAL A 253 -20.56 2.81 -10.33
C VAL A 253 -20.42 4.31 -10.15
N LEU A 254 -19.36 4.77 -9.48
CA LEU A 254 -19.17 6.19 -9.16
C LEU A 254 -18.44 6.97 -10.26
N GLY A 255 -17.54 6.31 -11.01
CA GLY A 255 -16.68 6.97 -12.01
C GLY A 255 -16.89 6.48 -13.44
N GLY A 256 -17.66 5.41 -13.66
CA GLY A 256 -17.86 4.79 -14.98
C GLY A 256 -16.74 3.82 -15.40
N ASP A 257 -15.63 3.76 -14.63
CA ASP A 257 -14.48 2.90 -14.92
C ASP A 257 -13.92 2.32 -13.62
N PRO A 258 -13.68 1.00 -13.52
CA PRO A 258 -13.17 0.36 -12.30
C PRO A 258 -11.84 0.94 -11.81
N ARG A 259 -11.00 1.48 -12.69
CA ARG A 259 -9.70 2.07 -12.39
C ARG A 259 -9.76 3.34 -11.54
N TYR A 260 -10.93 4.00 -11.45
CA TYR A 260 -11.10 5.14 -10.53
C TYR A 260 -10.87 4.74 -9.07
N ALA A 261 -11.20 3.52 -8.66
CA ALA A 261 -10.88 3.05 -7.32
C ALA A 261 -9.35 2.99 -7.08
N GLN A 262 -8.58 2.57 -8.08
CA GLN A 262 -7.12 2.53 -8.03
C GLN A 262 -6.54 3.94 -7.96
N LEU A 263 -7.03 4.87 -8.81
CA LEU A 263 -6.62 6.28 -8.80
C LEU A 263 -6.90 6.96 -7.46
N VAL A 264 -8.09 6.73 -6.89
CA VAL A 264 -8.46 7.25 -5.56
C VAL A 264 -7.52 6.69 -4.50
N LEU A 265 -7.29 5.38 -4.46
CA LEU A 265 -6.49 4.74 -3.42
C LEU A 265 -5.01 5.16 -3.48
N ILE A 266 -4.41 5.29 -4.68
CA ILE A 266 -3.02 5.76 -4.79
C ILE A 266 -2.88 7.23 -4.43
N THR A 267 -3.85 8.07 -4.80
CA THR A 267 -3.89 9.48 -4.41
C THR A 267 -4.03 9.61 -2.89
N LEU A 268 -4.94 8.84 -2.28
CA LEU A 268 -5.09 8.78 -0.83
C LEU A 268 -3.83 8.25 -0.14
N ALA A 269 -3.13 7.26 -0.72
CA ALA A 269 -1.87 6.76 -0.19
C ALA A 269 -0.86 7.88 0.03
N ALA A 270 -0.67 8.74 -0.98
CA ALA A 270 0.23 9.89 -0.87
C ALA A 270 -0.21 10.87 0.23
N GLY A 271 -1.52 11.15 0.33
CA GLY A 271 -2.06 11.97 1.42
C GLY A 271 -1.80 11.35 2.79
N LEU A 272 -2.11 10.07 2.96
CA LEU A 272 -1.87 9.35 4.22
C LEU A 272 -0.39 9.33 4.61
N MET A 273 0.52 9.15 3.63
CA MET A 273 1.96 9.24 3.84
C MET A 273 2.37 10.63 4.33
N ALA A 274 1.90 11.69 3.64
CA ALA A 274 2.23 13.07 3.98
C ALA A 274 1.78 13.44 5.39
N TYR A 275 0.62 12.95 5.83
CA TYR A 275 0.05 13.28 7.14
C TYR A 275 0.35 12.27 8.26
N ALA A 276 0.97 11.13 7.96
CA ALA A 276 1.31 10.13 8.99
C ALA A 276 2.18 10.71 10.09
N ARG A 277 3.29 11.32 9.72
CA ARG A 277 4.21 12.02 10.63
C ARG A 277 4.44 13.49 10.28
N GLY A 278 4.18 13.87 9.03
CA GLY A 278 4.45 15.20 8.51
C GLY A 278 5.93 15.44 8.20
N GLY A 279 6.29 16.71 7.93
CA GLY A 279 7.66 17.10 7.63
C GLY A 279 8.05 16.90 6.15
N ARG A 280 9.22 17.46 5.76
CA ARG A 280 9.71 17.45 4.36
C ARG A 280 9.87 16.04 3.80
N LEU A 281 10.42 15.13 4.60
CA LEU A 281 10.65 13.75 4.18
C LEU A 281 9.35 13.03 3.84
N ALA A 282 8.30 13.21 4.65
CA ALA A 282 7.01 12.57 4.43
C ALA A 282 6.33 13.05 3.14
N VAL A 283 6.28 14.37 2.93
CA VAL A 283 5.67 14.93 1.71
C VAL A 283 6.51 14.67 0.47
N GLY A 284 7.86 14.66 0.60
CA GLY A 284 8.77 14.33 -0.49
C GLY A 284 8.64 12.86 -0.92
N ALA A 285 8.53 11.93 0.04
CA ALA A 285 8.29 10.52 -0.26
C ALA A 285 6.90 10.28 -0.88
N ALA A 286 5.88 11.04 -0.46
CA ALA A 286 4.56 11.02 -1.09
C ALA A 286 4.62 11.52 -2.56
N ALA A 287 5.34 12.62 -2.81
CA ALA A 287 5.57 13.13 -4.17
C ALA A 287 6.36 12.12 -5.03
N LEU A 288 7.37 11.45 -4.44
CA LEU A 288 8.15 10.43 -5.13
C LEU A 288 7.27 9.25 -5.59
N LEU A 289 6.34 8.80 -4.75
CA LEU A 289 5.36 7.78 -5.13
C LEU A 289 4.52 8.22 -6.34
N LEU A 290 3.93 9.44 -6.29
CA LEU A 290 3.05 9.94 -7.32
C LEU A 290 3.77 10.25 -8.64
N LEU A 291 5.05 10.61 -8.59
CA LEU A 291 5.91 10.85 -9.75
C LEU A 291 6.70 9.61 -10.19
N THR A 292 6.40 8.41 -9.66
CA THR A 292 7.01 7.17 -10.13
C THR A 292 6.73 6.99 -11.63
N PRO A 293 7.77 6.83 -12.50
CA PRO A 293 7.61 6.92 -13.96
C PRO A 293 6.56 6.01 -14.56
N ARG A 294 6.41 4.81 -14.05
CA ARG A 294 5.40 3.85 -14.51
C ARG A 294 4.08 3.88 -13.72
N GLY A 295 3.87 4.86 -12.83
CA GLY A 295 2.63 4.97 -12.06
C GLY A 295 1.38 5.11 -12.93
N LEU A 296 1.43 5.94 -13.99
CA LEU A 296 0.34 6.09 -14.95
C LEU A 296 0.11 4.83 -15.79
N PHE A 297 1.17 4.15 -16.21
CA PHE A 297 1.08 2.86 -16.90
C PHE A 297 0.46 1.76 -16.03
N ILE A 298 0.81 1.71 -14.75
CA ILE A 298 0.17 0.79 -13.78
C ILE A 298 -1.33 1.04 -13.69
N LEU A 299 -1.74 2.31 -13.68
CA LEU A 299 -3.15 2.71 -13.67
C LEU A 299 -3.84 2.36 -14.99
N GLU A 300 -3.21 2.64 -16.15
CA GLU A 300 -3.70 2.26 -17.47
C GLU A 300 -4.04 0.78 -17.54
N MET A 301 -3.09 -0.07 -17.12
CA MET A 301 -3.19 -1.52 -17.20
C MET A 301 -4.12 -2.14 -16.15
N SER A 302 -4.83 -1.32 -15.39
CA SER A 302 -5.82 -1.79 -14.40
C SER A 302 -5.24 -2.73 -13.33
N TRP A 303 -3.93 -2.69 -13.08
CA TRP A 303 -3.30 -3.54 -12.09
C TRP A 303 -3.68 -3.14 -10.67
N THR A 304 -3.88 -4.14 -9.80
CA THR A 304 -4.47 -3.95 -8.47
C THR A 304 -3.51 -3.46 -7.39
N GLU A 305 -2.23 -3.33 -7.69
CA GLU A 305 -1.20 -2.90 -6.74
C GLU A 305 -1.42 -1.49 -6.16
N PRO A 306 -1.98 -0.51 -6.88
CA PRO A 306 -2.36 0.77 -6.28
C PRO A 306 -3.33 0.64 -5.10
N LEU A 307 -4.25 -0.34 -5.14
CA LEU A 307 -5.15 -0.64 -4.02
C LEU A 307 -4.36 -1.11 -2.79
N LEU A 308 -3.37 -1.97 -3.01
CA LEU A 308 -2.54 -2.51 -1.93
C LEU A 308 -1.60 -1.46 -1.36
N VAL A 309 -1.01 -0.59 -2.19
CA VAL A 309 -0.19 0.57 -1.72
C VAL A 309 -1.04 1.50 -0.87
N GLY A 310 -2.30 1.78 -1.29
CA GLY A 310 -3.26 2.57 -0.52
C GLY A 310 -3.52 2.01 0.86
N LEU A 311 -3.78 0.70 0.94
CA LEU A 311 -4.03 0.01 2.21
C LEU A 311 -2.78 -0.09 3.09
N LEU A 312 -1.58 -0.28 2.51
CA LEU A 312 -0.32 -0.25 3.25
C LEU A 312 -0.06 1.12 3.87
N ALA A 313 -0.24 2.20 3.09
CA ALA A 313 -0.14 3.58 3.59
C ALA A 313 -1.17 3.85 4.69
N ALA A 314 -2.41 3.35 4.54
CA ALA A 314 -3.46 3.45 5.56
C ALA A 314 -3.10 2.68 6.84
N ALA A 315 -2.53 1.47 6.73
CA ALA A 315 -2.08 0.70 7.90
C ALA A 315 -0.98 1.44 8.68
N VAL A 316 0.03 1.97 7.98
CA VAL A 316 1.10 2.77 8.59
C VAL A 316 0.57 4.08 9.18
N PHE A 317 -0.32 4.77 8.48
CA PHE A 317 -1.00 5.96 8.99
C PHE A 317 -1.80 5.66 10.27
N CYS A 318 -2.59 4.58 10.26
CA CYS A 318 -3.34 4.14 11.43
C CYS A 318 -2.42 3.76 12.60
N ALA A 319 -1.31 3.09 12.34
CA ALA A 319 -0.32 2.80 13.39
C ALA A 319 0.27 4.08 14.01
N CYS A 320 0.43 5.15 13.23
CA CYS A 320 0.95 6.43 13.69
C CYS A 320 -0.10 7.31 14.39
N ARG A 321 -1.36 7.32 13.92
CA ARG A 321 -2.38 8.32 14.30
C ARG A 321 -3.63 7.73 14.92
N TYR A 322 -4.08 6.57 14.45
CA TYR A 322 -5.37 5.96 14.81
C TYR A 322 -5.25 4.46 15.09
N PRO A 323 -4.50 4.03 16.13
CA PRO A 323 -4.22 2.61 16.38
C PRO A 323 -5.46 1.72 16.50
N ARG A 324 -6.61 2.31 16.89
CA ARG A 324 -7.88 1.57 17.00
C ARG A 324 -8.42 1.10 15.64
N ALA A 325 -8.11 1.81 14.54
CA ALA A 325 -8.52 1.45 13.19
C ALA A 325 -7.58 0.42 12.52
N LEU A 326 -6.36 0.27 13.04
CA LEU A 326 -5.32 -0.58 12.46
C LEU A 326 -5.78 -2.02 12.17
N PRO A 327 -6.45 -2.76 13.07
CA PRO A 327 -6.84 -4.14 12.78
C PRO A 327 -7.78 -4.26 11.60
N TYR A 328 -8.68 -3.32 11.40
CA TYR A 328 -9.62 -3.33 10.28
C TYR A 328 -8.91 -3.09 8.94
N VAL A 329 -7.98 -2.12 8.90
CA VAL A 329 -7.18 -1.87 7.71
C VAL A 329 -6.31 -3.08 7.34
N LEU A 330 -5.70 -3.75 8.34
CA LEU A 330 -4.93 -4.98 8.11
C LEU A 330 -5.82 -6.10 7.55
N GLY A 331 -7.05 -6.23 8.03
CA GLY A 331 -8.03 -7.18 7.49
C GLY A 331 -8.40 -6.89 6.02
N LEU A 332 -8.63 -5.61 5.69
CA LEU A 332 -8.86 -5.18 4.31
C LEU A 332 -7.65 -5.49 3.40
N MET A 333 -6.41 -5.31 3.90
CA MET A 333 -5.22 -5.67 3.13
C MET A 333 -5.18 -7.15 2.77
N VAL A 334 -5.57 -8.05 3.68
CA VAL A 334 -5.64 -9.49 3.40
C VAL A 334 -6.72 -9.79 2.37
N ALA A 335 -7.82 -9.07 2.39
CA ALA A 335 -8.96 -9.28 1.49
C ALA A 335 -8.79 -8.67 0.08
N VAL A 336 -7.65 -8.00 -0.24
CA VAL A 336 -7.43 -7.32 -1.52
C VAL A 336 -6.54 -8.10 -2.50
N LYS A 337 -5.55 -8.84 -2.00
CA LYS A 337 -4.58 -9.56 -2.86
C LYS A 337 -4.04 -10.80 -2.13
N GLN A 338 -3.86 -11.90 -2.85
CA GLN A 338 -3.50 -13.20 -2.26
C GLN A 338 -2.15 -13.19 -1.54
N TYR A 339 -1.12 -12.61 -2.16
CA TYR A 339 0.23 -12.63 -1.62
C TYR A 339 0.43 -11.76 -0.36
N THR A 340 -0.60 -11.02 0.06
CA THR A 340 -0.53 -10.23 1.32
C THR A 340 -0.30 -11.09 2.56
N VAL A 341 -0.52 -12.40 2.46
CA VAL A 341 -0.20 -13.38 3.51
C VAL A 341 1.24 -13.26 4.01
N PHE A 342 2.20 -12.91 3.16
CA PHE A 342 3.60 -12.73 3.56
C PHE A 342 3.87 -11.53 4.46
N MET A 343 2.91 -10.58 4.56
CA MET A 343 3.01 -9.47 5.52
C MET A 343 2.59 -9.85 6.94
N LEU A 344 1.79 -10.90 7.11
CA LEU A 344 1.25 -11.28 8.42
C LEU A 344 2.34 -11.52 9.48
N PRO A 345 3.44 -12.22 9.19
CA PRO A 345 4.54 -12.39 10.14
C PRO A 345 5.23 -11.08 10.54
N LEU A 346 5.13 -10.02 9.71
CA LEU A 346 5.76 -8.72 9.96
C LEU A 346 4.92 -7.79 10.84
N ILE A 347 3.63 -8.09 11.08
CA ILE A 347 2.74 -7.24 11.89
C ILE A 347 3.33 -6.88 13.27
N PRO A 348 4.08 -7.77 13.98
CA PRO A 348 4.73 -7.41 15.24
C PRO A 348 5.77 -6.29 15.14
N LEU A 349 6.23 -5.93 13.92
CA LEU A 349 7.11 -4.79 13.70
C LEU A 349 6.32 -3.47 13.65
N LEU A 350 5.06 -3.52 13.22
CA LEU A 350 4.21 -2.34 13.01
C LEU A 350 3.68 -1.74 14.32
N THR A 351 3.57 -2.56 15.37
CA THR A 351 2.91 -2.18 16.62
C THR A 351 3.70 -2.64 17.84
N PRO A 352 3.71 -1.88 18.95
CA PRO A 352 4.33 -2.30 20.19
C PRO A 352 3.54 -3.41 20.93
N LEU A 353 2.32 -3.73 20.48
CA LEU A 353 1.45 -4.71 21.12
C LEU A 353 2.09 -6.10 21.19
N ARG A 354 1.81 -6.83 22.26
CA ARG A 354 2.35 -8.17 22.50
C ARG A 354 1.30 -9.09 23.13
N GLY A 355 1.58 -10.39 23.10
CA GLY A 355 0.75 -11.40 23.75
C GLY A 355 -0.73 -11.25 23.42
N ARG A 356 -1.59 -11.19 24.45
CA ARG A 356 -3.04 -11.12 24.29
C ARG A 356 -3.52 -9.89 23.49
N GLN A 357 -2.83 -8.76 23.59
CA GLN A 357 -3.19 -7.56 22.85
C GLN A 357 -2.92 -7.71 21.35
N LEU A 358 -1.75 -8.28 20.98
CA LEU A 358 -1.43 -8.58 19.59
C LEU A 358 -2.39 -9.63 19.02
N TRP A 359 -2.72 -10.67 19.81
CA TRP A 359 -3.73 -11.66 19.41
C TRP A 359 -5.09 -11.02 19.15
N GLY A 360 -5.53 -10.12 20.03
CA GLY A 360 -6.78 -9.37 19.84
C GLY A 360 -6.78 -8.46 18.60
N LEU A 361 -5.61 -7.93 18.19
CA LEU A 361 -5.46 -7.20 16.91
C LEU A 361 -5.59 -8.15 15.74
N LEU A 362 -4.85 -9.26 15.73
CA LEU A 362 -4.86 -10.26 14.66
C LEU A 362 -6.25 -10.89 14.48
N TRP A 363 -6.94 -11.20 15.57
CA TRP A 363 -8.31 -11.71 15.52
C TRP A 363 -9.26 -10.73 14.82
N ARG A 364 -9.23 -9.44 15.20
CA ARG A 364 -10.08 -8.42 14.55
C ARG A 364 -9.72 -8.23 13.08
N ALA A 365 -8.43 -8.29 12.72
CA ALA A 365 -8.00 -8.26 11.34
C ALA A 365 -8.53 -9.47 10.56
N GLY A 366 -8.38 -10.68 11.11
CA GLY A 366 -8.92 -11.90 10.52
C GLY A 366 -10.45 -11.86 10.36
N ALA A 367 -11.16 -11.41 11.40
CA ALA A 367 -12.61 -11.25 11.34
C ALA A 367 -13.05 -10.25 10.24
N THR A 368 -12.31 -9.14 10.06
CA THR A 368 -12.57 -8.19 8.99
C THR A 368 -12.32 -8.80 7.61
N ALA A 369 -11.19 -9.48 7.43
CA ALA A 369 -10.89 -10.17 6.16
C ALA A 369 -11.96 -11.21 5.83
N LEU A 370 -12.39 -11.98 6.82
CA LEU A 370 -13.44 -12.98 6.68
C LEU A 370 -14.80 -12.34 6.36
N ALA A 371 -15.19 -11.27 7.06
CA ALA A 371 -16.45 -10.56 6.83
C ALA A 371 -16.55 -10.03 5.39
N VAL A 372 -15.44 -9.57 4.80
CA VAL A 372 -15.39 -9.11 3.41
C VAL A 372 -15.41 -10.30 2.43
N SER A 373 -14.75 -11.39 2.76
CA SER A 373 -14.55 -12.50 1.81
C SER A 373 -15.65 -13.55 1.86
N LEU A 374 -16.20 -13.81 3.05
CA LEU A 374 -17.14 -14.89 3.30
C LEU A 374 -18.44 -14.83 2.45
N PRO A 375 -19.09 -13.66 2.28
CA PRO A 375 -20.35 -13.59 1.52
C PRO A 375 -20.23 -14.13 0.10
N LEU A 376 -19.13 -13.88 -0.61
CA LEU A 376 -18.90 -14.37 -1.96
C LEU A 376 -18.31 -15.79 -1.99
N MET A 377 -17.52 -16.14 -0.96
CA MET A 377 -16.94 -17.48 -0.84
C MET A 377 -18.00 -18.57 -0.60
N ILE A 378 -19.01 -18.32 0.24
CA ILE A 378 -20.02 -19.32 0.60
C ILE A 378 -21.00 -19.64 -0.53
N ILE A 379 -21.18 -18.74 -1.52
CA ILE A 379 -22.08 -18.95 -2.65
C ILE A 379 -21.58 -20.13 -3.51
N ASN A 380 -20.28 -20.20 -3.77
CA ASN A 380 -19.65 -21.32 -4.47
C ASN A 380 -18.18 -21.45 -4.00
N PRO A 381 -17.93 -22.16 -2.89
CA PRO A 381 -16.60 -22.27 -2.29
C PRO A 381 -15.57 -22.89 -3.25
N LYS A 382 -15.97 -23.89 -4.05
CA LYS A 382 -15.08 -24.56 -5.00
C LYS A 382 -14.59 -23.59 -6.09
N ALA A 383 -15.50 -22.86 -6.72
CA ALA A 383 -15.16 -21.89 -7.75
C ALA A 383 -14.32 -20.72 -7.17
N PHE A 384 -14.63 -20.30 -5.94
CA PHE A 384 -13.87 -19.28 -5.23
C PHE A 384 -12.42 -19.72 -4.98
N ILE A 385 -12.23 -20.91 -4.39
CA ILE A 385 -10.90 -21.45 -4.09
C ILE A 385 -10.10 -21.66 -5.37
N TRP A 386 -10.73 -22.21 -6.42
CA TRP A 386 -10.13 -22.37 -7.73
C TRP A 386 -9.62 -21.03 -8.28
N SER A 387 -10.46 -20.01 -8.38
CA SER A 387 -10.15 -18.73 -9.02
C SER A 387 -9.15 -17.89 -8.20
N VAL A 388 -9.26 -17.90 -6.87
CA VAL A 388 -8.45 -17.02 -6.00
C VAL A 388 -7.15 -17.69 -5.56
N VAL A 389 -7.15 -19.00 -5.32
CA VAL A 389 -6.00 -19.68 -4.70
C VAL A 389 -5.32 -20.64 -5.70
N GLU A 390 -6.02 -21.65 -6.19
CA GLU A 390 -5.44 -22.73 -6.97
C GLU A 390 -4.88 -22.24 -8.31
N LEU A 391 -5.57 -21.31 -8.99
CA LEU A 391 -5.15 -20.70 -10.24
C LEU A 391 -3.71 -20.16 -10.17
N GLN A 392 -3.26 -19.64 -9.02
CA GLN A 392 -1.91 -19.08 -8.87
C GLN A 392 -0.81 -20.14 -9.07
N PHE A 393 -1.10 -21.39 -8.72
CA PHE A 393 -0.19 -22.51 -8.91
C PHE A 393 -0.18 -23.02 -10.37
N HIS A 394 -1.29 -22.83 -11.11
CA HIS A 394 -1.45 -23.19 -12.51
C HIS A 394 -0.92 -22.12 -13.50
N GLN A 395 -0.57 -20.92 -13.01
CA GLN A 395 0.05 -19.90 -13.85
C GLN A 395 1.39 -20.38 -14.42
N PRO A 396 1.70 -20.12 -15.70
CA PRO A 396 2.93 -20.58 -16.34
C PRO A 396 4.16 -19.87 -15.80
N PHE A 397 5.32 -20.45 -16.09
CA PHE A 397 6.59 -19.78 -15.91
C PHE A 397 6.77 -18.74 -17.03
N ARG A 398 6.90 -17.46 -16.65
CA ARG A 398 7.03 -16.35 -17.60
C ARG A 398 8.50 -16.01 -17.80
N ARG A 399 9.05 -16.46 -18.95
CA ARG A 399 10.47 -16.25 -19.32
C ARG A 399 10.81 -14.76 -19.56
N ASP A 400 9.82 -13.98 -19.89
CA ASP A 400 9.91 -12.53 -20.16
C ASP A 400 9.79 -11.66 -18.92
N SER A 401 9.53 -12.23 -17.73
CA SER A 401 9.38 -11.45 -16.49
C SER A 401 10.72 -11.01 -15.92
N LEU A 402 10.73 -9.84 -15.26
CA LEU A 402 11.92 -9.31 -14.58
C LEU A 402 12.17 -10.09 -13.28
N SER A 403 12.84 -11.22 -13.40
CA SER A 403 13.24 -12.04 -12.26
C SER A 403 14.58 -12.76 -12.53
N TYR A 404 15.29 -13.10 -11.46
CA TYR A 404 16.54 -13.88 -11.59
C TYR A 404 16.28 -15.30 -12.06
N LEU A 405 15.10 -15.87 -11.83
CA LEU A 405 14.75 -17.18 -12.36
C LEU A 405 14.52 -17.13 -13.86
N SER A 406 13.89 -16.06 -14.37
CA SER A 406 13.73 -15.86 -15.82
C SER A 406 15.07 -15.63 -16.50
N TRP A 407 15.97 -14.87 -15.89
CA TRP A 407 17.34 -14.69 -16.37
C TRP A 407 18.11 -16.01 -16.41
N TRP A 408 17.99 -16.84 -15.35
CA TRP A 408 18.62 -18.16 -15.30
C TRP A 408 18.20 -19.05 -16.48
N VAL A 409 16.90 -19.07 -16.79
CA VAL A 409 16.35 -19.83 -17.93
C VAL A 409 16.78 -19.23 -19.27
N ALA A 410 16.89 -17.90 -19.37
CA ALA A 410 17.38 -17.22 -20.56
C ALA A 410 18.83 -17.58 -20.90
N GLN A 411 19.64 -18.01 -19.92
CA GLN A 411 20.99 -18.55 -20.10
C GLN A 411 21.03 -20.03 -20.59
N GLY A 412 19.87 -20.56 -21.01
CA GLY A 412 19.78 -21.97 -21.48
C GLY A 412 19.79 -23.02 -20.36
N ARG A 413 19.63 -22.60 -19.08
CA ARG A 413 19.64 -23.50 -17.93
C ARG A 413 18.25 -24.06 -17.65
N PRO A 414 18.13 -25.22 -16.98
CA PRO A 414 16.83 -25.80 -16.65
C PRO A 414 16.01 -24.88 -15.76
N GLN A 415 14.69 -24.93 -15.93
CA GLN A 415 13.76 -24.13 -15.16
C GLN A 415 13.87 -24.46 -13.66
N PRO A 416 14.13 -23.45 -12.80
CA PRO A 416 14.24 -23.67 -11.37
C PRO A 416 12.87 -24.00 -10.75
N PRO A 417 12.84 -24.77 -9.67
CA PRO A 417 11.59 -25.08 -8.97
C PRO A 417 11.02 -23.85 -8.25
N VAL A 418 9.69 -23.75 -8.23
CA VAL A 418 8.95 -22.60 -7.67
C VAL A 418 9.24 -22.36 -6.18
N TRP A 419 9.60 -23.40 -5.42
CA TRP A 419 9.89 -23.28 -3.99
C TRP A 419 11.07 -22.33 -3.67
N ILE A 420 11.95 -22.02 -4.65
CA ILE A 420 13.06 -21.07 -4.46
C ILE A 420 12.55 -19.68 -4.08
N ALA A 421 11.43 -19.22 -4.68
CA ALA A 421 10.81 -17.96 -4.32
C ALA A 421 10.34 -17.95 -2.85
N PHE A 422 9.76 -19.06 -2.39
CA PHE A 422 9.29 -19.20 -1.00
C PHE A 422 10.46 -19.31 -0.01
N ALA A 423 11.52 -20.05 -0.36
CA ALA A 423 12.73 -20.15 0.46
C ALA A 423 13.42 -18.78 0.61
N GLY A 424 13.62 -18.05 -0.50
CA GLY A 424 14.16 -16.69 -0.47
C GLY A 424 13.30 -15.74 0.37
N THR A 425 11.98 -15.83 0.22
CA THR A 425 11.01 -15.08 1.06
C THR A 425 11.15 -15.42 2.54
N GLY A 426 11.31 -16.70 2.88
CA GLY A 426 11.55 -17.15 4.24
C GLY A 426 12.83 -16.57 4.85
N VAL A 427 13.92 -16.53 4.08
CA VAL A 427 15.19 -15.89 4.48
C VAL A 427 14.99 -14.37 4.68
N ALA A 428 14.30 -13.70 3.77
CA ALA A 428 14.02 -12.26 3.88
C ALA A 428 13.13 -11.97 5.10
N LEU A 429 12.12 -12.79 5.38
CA LEU A 429 11.27 -12.69 6.58
C LEU A 429 12.11 -12.87 7.86
N ALA A 430 12.97 -13.89 7.92
CA ALA A 430 13.83 -14.13 9.07
C ALA A 430 14.77 -12.95 9.32
N LEU A 431 15.41 -12.42 8.26
CA LEU A 431 16.28 -11.24 8.33
C LEU A 431 15.51 -10.01 8.82
N ALA A 432 14.31 -9.77 8.25
CA ALA A 432 13.47 -8.65 8.61
C ALA A 432 13.03 -8.72 10.09
N LEU A 433 12.55 -9.86 10.55
CA LEU A 433 12.14 -10.07 11.94
C LEU A 433 13.30 -9.94 12.94
N TRP A 434 14.50 -10.30 12.52
CA TRP A 434 15.70 -10.18 13.34
C TRP A 434 16.24 -8.76 13.42
N ARG A 435 16.28 -8.02 12.29
CA ARG A 435 17.04 -6.76 12.18
C ARG A 435 16.16 -5.52 12.10
N ALA A 436 14.97 -5.59 11.49
CA ALA A 436 14.14 -4.41 11.30
C ALA A 436 13.71 -3.81 12.65
N PRO A 437 13.68 -2.48 12.77
CA PRO A 437 13.17 -1.84 13.96
C PRO A 437 11.65 -2.05 14.08
N ARG A 438 11.18 -2.16 15.32
CA ARG A 438 9.75 -2.29 15.62
C ARG A 438 9.05 -0.95 15.58
N THR A 439 8.95 -0.41 14.39
CA THR A 439 8.37 0.90 14.08
C THR A 439 7.57 0.80 12.78
N PRO A 440 6.64 1.72 12.52
CA PRO A 440 5.92 1.76 11.25
C PRO A 440 6.86 1.85 10.02
N ALA A 441 7.97 2.59 10.12
CA ALA A 441 8.98 2.66 9.06
C ALA A 441 9.71 1.34 8.88
N GLY A 442 10.13 0.70 9.97
CA GLY A 442 10.79 -0.61 9.94
C GLY A 442 9.88 -1.70 9.38
N PHE A 443 8.59 -1.68 9.70
CA PHE A 443 7.59 -2.57 9.10
C PHE A 443 7.52 -2.39 7.59
N ALA A 444 7.35 -1.15 7.11
CA ALA A 444 7.22 -0.88 5.69
C ALA A 444 8.51 -1.22 4.91
N ALA A 445 9.70 -0.96 5.49
CA ALA A 445 10.99 -1.38 4.92
C ALA A 445 11.13 -2.92 4.88
N ALA A 446 10.67 -3.62 5.92
CA ALA A 446 10.62 -5.08 5.95
C ALA A 446 9.68 -5.64 4.88
N VAL A 447 8.50 -5.03 4.69
CA VAL A 447 7.57 -5.37 3.60
C VAL A 447 8.28 -5.18 2.26
N ALA A 448 8.94 -4.05 2.01
CA ALA A 448 9.66 -3.80 0.77
C ALA A 448 10.73 -4.87 0.50
N LEU A 449 11.54 -5.23 1.49
CA LEU A 449 12.57 -6.27 1.35
C LEU A 449 11.96 -7.64 1.02
N VAL A 450 10.96 -8.07 1.78
CA VAL A 450 10.34 -9.40 1.64
C VAL A 450 9.71 -9.54 0.25
N TYR A 451 8.97 -8.53 -0.20
CA TYR A 451 8.33 -8.58 -1.51
C TYR A 451 9.31 -8.38 -2.67
N CYS A 452 10.35 -7.56 -2.50
CA CYS A 452 11.39 -7.44 -3.50
C CYS A 452 12.09 -8.78 -3.74
N VAL A 453 12.45 -9.51 -2.67
CA VAL A 453 13.03 -10.87 -2.77
C VAL A 453 12.04 -11.85 -3.38
N PHE A 454 10.78 -11.85 -2.92
CA PHE A 454 9.76 -12.75 -3.45
C PHE A 454 9.57 -12.59 -4.96
N PHE A 455 9.44 -11.35 -5.44
CA PHE A 455 9.25 -11.08 -6.86
C PHE A 455 10.52 -11.32 -7.68
N ALA A 456 11.68 -10.97 -7.16
CA ALA A 456 12.97 -11.20 -7.83
C ALA A 456 13.27 -12.70 -8.04
N LEU A 457 12.71 -13.58 -7.23
CA LEU A 457 12.86 -15.03 -7.28
C LEU A 457 11.57 -15.76 -7.73
N ASN A 458 10.57 -15.03 -8.25
CA ASN A 458 9.31 -15.63 -8.67
C ASN A 458 9.35 -16.08 -10.14
N LYS A 459 8.48 -17.02 -10.48
CA LYS A 459 8.22 -17.47 -11.85
C LYS A 459 7.54 -16.42 -12.73
N GLN A 460 6.99 -15.36 -12.11
CA GLN A 460 6.28 -14.27 -12.77
C GLN A 460 6.36 -13.01 -11.93
N ALA A 461 7.00 -11.96 -12.46
CA ALA A 461 7.06 -10.65 -11.84
C ALA A 461 7.24 -9.56 -12.91
N PHE A 462 6.31 -8.59 -12.94
CA PHE A 462 6.29 -7.47 -13.88
C PHE A 462 6.20 -6.13 -13.16
N ALA A 463 6.04 -5.03 -13.89
CA ALA A 463 6.03 -3.68 -13.35
C ALA A 463 5.07 -3.50 -12.15
N ASN A 464 3.89 -4.10 -12.19
CA ASN A 464 2.89 -3.99 -11.14
C ASN A 464 3.39 -4.52 -9.78
N TYR A 465 4.03 -5.69 -9.77
CA TYR A 465 4.56 -6.27 -8.54
C TYR A 465 5.62 -5.37 -7.90
N TYR A 466 6.55 -4.88 -8.70
CA TYR A 466 7.62 -3.98 -8.24
C TYR A 466 7.11 -2.58 -7.89
N TYR A 467 5.99 -2.13 -8.49
CA TYR A 467 5.34 -0.89 -8.09
C TYR A 467 4.86 -0.94 -6.64
N PHE A 468 4.38 -2.10 -6.18
CA PHE A 468 4.09 -2.31 -4.77
C PHE A 468 5.33 -2.15 -3.88
N VAL A 469 6.50 -2.66 -4.33
CA VAL A 469 7.76 -2.46 -3.61
C VAL A 469 8.15 -0.98 -3.56
N VAL A 470 8.02 -0.24 -4.68
CA VAL A 470 8.22 1.23 -4.69
C VAL A 470 7.31 1.90 -3.67
N GLY A 471 6.02 1.54 -3.65
CA GLY A 471 5.05 2.05 -2.70
C GLY A 471 5.47 1.79 -1.25
N ALA A 472 5.90 0.56 -0.93
CA ALA A 472 6.34 0.19 0.41
C ALA A 472 7.61 0.96 0.85
N LEU A 473 8.55 1.18 -0.07
CA LEU A 473 9.76 1.99 0.17
C LEU A 473 9.42 3.46 0.44
N CYS A 474 8.52 4.04 -0.35
CA CYS A 474 8.05 5.40 -0.13
C CYS A 474 7.30 5.54 1.21
N VAL A 475 6.46 4.57 1.57
CA VAL A 475 5.76 4.51 2.87
C VAL A 475 6.77 4.41 4.02
N ALA A 476 7.83 3.59 3.87
CA ALA A 476 8.88 3.45 4.87
C ALA A 476 9.64 4.77 5.08
N ALA A 477 10.03 5.43 4.00
CA ALA A 477 10.72 6.73 4.05
C ALA A 477 9.83 7.81 4.69
N ALA A 478 8.55 7.88 4.34
CA ALA A 478 7.59 8.82 4.91
C ALA A 478 7.40 8.58 6.42
N ALA A 479 7.31 7.31 6.84
CA ALA A 479 7.14 6.95 8.25
C ALA A 479 8.41 7.12 9.09
N ALA A 480 9.59 7.21 8.47
CA ALA A 480 10.86 7.48 9.14
C ALA A 480 11.05 8.97 9.49
N SER A 481 10.23 9.88 8.97
CA SER A 481 10.30 11.31 9.29
C SER A 481 10.11 11.55 10.79
N ARG A 482 10.77 12.59 11.33
CA ARG A 482 10.53 13.02 12.71
C ARG A 482 9.08 13.53 12.83
N PRO A 483 8.38 13.20 13.92
CA PRO A 483 7.11 13.85 14.17
C PRO A 483 7.32 15.36 14.25
N VAL A 484 6.54 16.13 13.52
CA VAL A 484 6.48 17.58 13.73
C VAL A 484 5.84 17.78 15.11
N GLU A 485 6.59 18.33 16.06
CA GLU A 485 6.06 18.70 17.37
C GLU A 485 4.90 19.66 17.13
N ALA A 486 3.71 19.28 17.62
CA ALA A 486 2.58 20.20 17.65
C ALA A 486 3.07 21.41 18.46
N SER A 487 3.28 22.56 17.82
CA SER A 487 3.59 23.79 18.51
C SER A 487 2.54 23.93 19.63
N ALA A 488 3.01 23.94 20.89
CA ALA A 488 2.15 24.20 22.02
C ALA A 488 1.32 25.47 21.69
N PRO A 489 -0.01 25.45 21.93
CA PRO A 489 -0.80 26.65 21.71
C PRO A 489 -0.12 27.78 22.50
N ALA A 490 0.22 28.86 21.80
CA ALA A 490 0.74 30.06 22.43
C ALA A 490 -0.24 30.41 23.57
N ARG A 491 0.28 30.37 24.82
CA ARG A 491 -0.47 30.75 26.02
C ARG A 491 -0.76 32.23 26.00
#